data_b6039087a75ae23ac2c0769322eeb1a9
#
_entry.id   b6039087a75ae23ac2c0769322eeb1a9
#
_cell.length_a   1.000
_cell.length_b   1.000
_cell.length_c   1.000
_cell.angle_alpha   90.00
_cell.angle_beta   90.00
_cell.angle_gamma   90.00
#
_symmetry.space_group_name_H-M   'P 1'
#
loop_
_entity.id
_entity.type
_entity.pdbx_description
1 polymer ?
#
loop_
_entity_poly.entity_id
_entity_poly.type
_entity_poly.pdbx_seq_one_letter_code
_entity_poly.pdbx_strand_id
1 'polypeptide(L)'
;MERLEDYIAFDLEFNQHEGQTHLIQVSAVRFRDGQEIDAYDSYVHTNVPLKSFINGLTGITAETLKDAPPVEEVIKEFQDFVGALPMVGYNAAKSDLPILAEHGLDYSQQYKVDLYDEAFERRS
;
A
#
# COMPACT_ATOMS: atom_id res chain seq x y z
N MET A 1 18.53 9.89 15.39
CA MET A 1 17.36 9.29 14.74
C MET A 1 17.16 7.88 15.27
N GLU A 2 15.97 7.60 15.77
CA GLU A 2 15.69 6.27 16.27
C GLU A 2 15.60 5.26 15.13
N ARG A 3 16.23 4.12 15.34
CA ARG A 3 16.18 3.02 14.40
C ARG A 3 14.92 2.20 14.66
N LEU A 4 14.17 1.96 13.60
CA LEU A 4 13.01 1.07 13.71
C LEU A 4 13.49 -0.37 13.67
N GLU A 5 13.20 -1.12 14.74
CA GLU A 5 13.58 -2.54 14.81
C GLU A 5 12.59 -3.42 14.04
N ASP A 6 11.30 -3.25 14.33
CA ASP A 6 10.23 -3.98 13.66
C ASP A 6 9.31 -2.97 13.01
N TYR A 7 9.04 -3.15 11.73
CA TYR A 7 8.16 -2.24 11.00
C TYR A 7 7.59 -2.91 9.76
N ILE A 8 6.56 -2.26 9.22
CA ILE A 8 5.90 -2.67 7.97
C ILE A 8 6.20 -1.62 6.91
N ALA A 9 6.80 -2.04 5.80
CA ALA A 9 6.88 -1.22 4.61
C ALA A 9 5.72 -1.60 3.69
N PHE A 10 4.99 -0.62 3.19
CA PHE A 10 3.80 -0.90 2.39
C PHE A 10 3.72 -0.01 1.16
N ASP A 11 2.96 -0.48 0.18
CA ASP A 11 2.71 0.25 -1.06
C ASP A 11 1.34 -0.16 -1.60
N LEU A 12 0.65 0.81 -2.18
CA LEU A 12 -0.66 0.59 -2.80
C LEU A 12 -0.60 1.00 -4.26
N GLU A 13 -1.23 0.20 -5.11
CA GLU A 13 -1.52 0.60 -6.48
C GLU A 13 -3.01 0.88 -6.60
N PHE A 14 -3.37 1.92 -7.31
CA PHE A 14 -4.77 2.29 -7.47
C PHE A 14 -5.04 2.85 -8.86
N ASN A 15 -6.30 2.78 -9.26
CA ASN A 15 -6.81 3.28 -10.53
C ASN A 15 -7.90 4.30 -10.25
N GLN A 16 -7.83 5.44 -10.93
CA GLN A 16 -8.88 6.45 -10.81
C GLN A 16 -9.83 6.36 -12.00
N HIS A 17 -11.12 6.35 -11.70
CA HIS A 17 -12.17 6.27 -12.70
C HIS A 17 -13.35 7.13 -12.27
N GLU A 18 -13.75 8.08 -13.11
CA GLU A 18 -14.86 8.98 -12.85
C GLU A 18 -14.77 9.68 -11.49
N GLY A 19 -13.56 10.13 -11.14
CA GLY A 19 -13.33 10.86 -9.91
C GLY A 19 -13.21 9.99 -8.67
N GLN A 20 -13.29 8.67 -8.81
CA GLN A 20 -13.17 7.74 -7.68
C GLN A 20 -11.87 6.95 -7.76
N THR A 21 -11.31 6.67 -6.59
CA THR A 21 -10.09 5.88 -6.47
C THR A 21 -10.44 4.44 -6.15
N HIS A 22 -9.90 3.51 -6.96
CA HIS A 22 -10.11 2.08 -6.79
C HIS A 22 -8.78 1.39 -6.52
N LEU A 23 -8.65 0.74 -5.37
CA LEU A 23 -7.46 -0.06 -5.08
C LEU A 23 -7.38 -1.23 -6.05
N ILE A 24 -6.18 -1.51 -6.55
CA ILE A 24 -5.95 -2.64 -7.45
C ILE A 24 -4.86 -3.58 -6.96
N GLN A 25 -3.99 -3.11 -6.06
CA GLN A 25 -2.98 -3.97 -5.44
C GLN A 25 -2.57 -3.38 -4.10
N VAL A 26 -2.40 -4.27 -3.11
CA VAL A 26 -1.94 -3.92 -1.76
C VAL A 26 -0.74 -4.80 -1.45
N SER A 27 0.38 -4.19 -1.12
CA SER A 27 1.63 -4.90 -0.82
C SER A 27 2.18 -4.42 0.52
N ALA A 28 2.72 -5.34 1.30
CA ALA A 28 3.37 -5.02 2.56
C ALA A 28 4.46 -6.03 2.86
N VAL A 29 5.53 -5.56 3.50
CA VAL A 29 6.64 -6.41 3.90
C VAL A 29 6.95 -6.10 5.37
N ARG A 30 7.09 -7.16 6.16
CA ARG A 30 7.46 -7.01 7.58
C ARG A 30 8.96 -7.18 7.73
N PHE A 31 9.57 -6.20 8.38
CA PHE A 31 11.00 -6.19 8.65
C PHE A 31 11.26 -6.31 10.14
N ARG A 32 12.32 -7.04 10.47
CA ARG A 32 12.86 -7.13 11.84
C ARG A 32 14.37 -6.98 11.76
N ASP A 33 14.90 -5.98 12.46
CA ASP A 33 16.34 -5.69 12.47
C ASP A 33 16.90 -5.51 11.06
N GLY A 34 16.12 -4.90 10.17
CA GLY A 34 16.51 -4.64 8.80
C GLY A 34 16.38 -5.83 7.86
N GLN A 35 15.86 -6.96 8.33
CA GLN A 35 15.68 -8.14 7.52
C GLN A 35 14.20 -8.42 7.26
N GLU A 36 13.88 -8.78 6.03
CA GLU A 36 12.53 -9.17 5.64
C GLU A 36 12.20 -10.53 6.26
N ILE A 37 11.12 -10.56 7.04
CA ILE A 37 10.69 -11.80 7.70
C ILE A 37 9.36 -12.32 7.19
N ASP A 38 8.55 -11.49 6.55
CA ASP A 38 7.25 -11.90 6.02
C ASP A 38 6.78 -10.87 5.00
N ALA A 39 5.87 -11.28 4.11
CA ALA A 39 5.33 -10.41 3.08
C ALA A 39 3.87 -10.71 2.83
N TYR A 40 3.12 -9.69 2.50
CA TYR A 40 1.73 -9.79 2.05
C TYR A 40 1.60 -9.05 0.72
N ASP A 41 0.97 -9.68 -0.26
CA ASP A 41 0.73 -9.06 -1.55
C ASP A 41 -0.57 -9.60 -2.11
N SER A 42 -1.47 -8.71 -2.53
CA SER A 42 -2.73 -9.13 -3.11
C SER A 42 -3.22 -8.12 -4.13
N TYR A 43 -3.71 -8.61 -5.27
CA TYR A 43 -4.52 -7.81 -6.16
C TYR A 43 -5.91 -7.62 -5.55
N VAL A 44 -6.62 -6.62 -6.03
CA VAL A 44 -7.96 -6.28 -5.55
C VAL A 44 -8.91 -6.28 -6.72
N HIS A 45 -10.03 -6.99 -6.57
CA HIS A 45 -11.04 -7.08 -7.63
C HIS A 45 -11.66 -5.73 -7.94
N THR A 46 -11.75 -5.42 -9.22
CA THR A 46 -12.51 -4.26 -9.70
C THR A 46 -13.05 -4.58 -11.09
N ASN A 47 -14.22 -4.01 -11.39
CA ASN A 47 -14.86 -4.12 -12.71
C ASN A 47 -14.70 -2.83 -13.52
N VAL A 48 -14.08 -1.79 -12.95
CA VAL A 48 -13.90 -0.53 -13.69
C VAL A 48 -12.73 -0.65 -14.67
N PRO A 49 -12.85 -0.01 -15.85
CA PRO A 49 -11.76 -0.02 -16.81
C PRO A 49 -10.49 0.61 -16.23
N LEU A 50 -9.36 -0.04 -16.47
CA LEU A 50 -8.06 0.51 -16.07
C LEU A 50 -7.60 1.57 -17.05
N LYS A 51 -6.98 2.62 -16.53
CA LYS A 51 -6.32 3.60 -17.38
C LYS A 51 -5.15 2.93 -18.09
N SER A 52 -4.90 3.31 -19.34
CA SER A 52 -3.87 2.66 -20.15
C SER A 52 -2.48 2.70 -19.52
N PHE A 53 -2.14 3.80 -18.83
CA PHE A 53 -0.82 3.91 -18.22
C PHE A 53 -0.63 2.96 -17.02
N ILE A 54 -1.71 2.55 -16.36
CA ILE A 54 -1.64 1.59 -15.24
C ILE A 54 -1.07 0.26 -15.75
N ASN A 55 -1.60 -0.23 -16.87
CA ASN A 55 -1.12 -1.47 -17.46
C ASN A 55 0.37 -1.37 -17.83
N GLY A 56 0.77 -0.26 -18.44
CA GLY A 56 2.16 -0.05 -18.84
C GLY A 56 3.13 0.05 -17.67
N LEU A 57 2.72 0.68 -16.56
CA LEU A 57 3.59 0.88 -15.39
C LEU A 57 3.68 -0.34 -14.49
N THR A 58 2.58 -1.04 -14.30
CA THR A 58 2.48 -2.09 -13.27
C THR A 58 2.40 -3.50 -13.85
N GLY A 59 2.07 -3.62 -15.13
CA GLY A 59 1.80 -4.92 -15.74
C GLY A 59 0.44 -5.51 -15.32
N ILE A 60 -0.34 -4.79 -14.54
CA ILE A 60 -1.65 -5.26 -14.09
C ILE A 60 -2.67 -5.09 -15.20
N THR A 61 -3.42 -6.14 -15.49
CA THR A 61 -4.45 -6.13 -16.53
C THR A 61 -5.83 -6.33 -15.93
N ALA A 62 -6.87 -6.04 -16.71
CA ALA A 62 -8.24 -6.29 -16.28
C ALA A 62 -8.46 -7.76 -15.94
N GLU A 63 -7.82 -8.68 -16.67
CA GLU A 63 -7.93 -10.11 -16.38
C GLU A 63 -7.31 -10.48 -15.04
N THR A 64 -6.18 -9.84 -14.68
CA THR A 64 -5.54 -10.04 -13.39
C THR A 64 -6.49 -9.71 -12.25
N LEU A 65 -7.27 -8.63 -12.40
CA LEU A 65 -8.15 -8.15 -11.34
C LEU A 65 -9.51 -8.86 -11.32
N LYS A 66 -9.87 -9.50 -12.41
CA LYS A 66 -11.17 -10.16 -12.53
C LYS A 66 -11.39 -11.23 -11.47
N ASP A 67 -10.36 -12.03 -11.22
CA ASP A 67 -10.43 -13.15 -10.27
C ASP A 67 -9.80 -12.82 -8.92
N ALA A 68 -9.44 -11.55 -8.69
CA ALA A 68 -8.84 -11.13 -7.43
C ALA A 68 -9.90 -11.04 -6.32
N PRO A 69 -9.48 -11.12 -5.05
CA PRO A 69 -10.41 -10.98 -3.93
C PRO A 69 -11.03 -9.59 -3.86
N PRO A 70 -12.22 -9.47 -3.27
CA PRO A 70 -12.86 -8.16 -3.11
C PRO A 70 -12.07 -7.27 -2.13
N VAL A 71 -12.26 -5.96 -2.26
CA VAL A 71 -11.50 -4.99 -1.48
C VAL A 71 -11.69 -5.19 0.03
N GLU A 72 -12.87 -5.55 0.47
CA GLU A 72 -13.16 -5.76 1.90
C GLU A 72 -12.30 -6.88 2.49
N GLU A 73 -12.11 -7.95 1.73
CA GLU A 73 -11.27 -9.07 2.16
C GLU A 73 -9.81 -8.67 2.22
N VAL A 74 -9.33 -7.98 1.19
CA VAL A 74 -7.92 -7.55 1.13
C VAL A 74 -7.61 -6.57 2.25
N ILE A 75 -8.49 -5.62 2.52
CA ILE A 75 -8.32 -4.64 3.59
C ILE A 75 -8.24 -5.33 4.95
N LYS A 76 -9.09 -6.32 5.18
CA LYS A 76 -9.06 -7.07 6.44
C LYS A 76 -7.76 -7.84 6.60
N GLU A 77 -7.31 -8.52 5.54
CA GLU A 77 -6.06 -9.27 5.57
C GLU A 77 -4.86 -8.35 5.78
N PHE A 78 -4.87 -7.20 5.12
CA PHE A 78 -3.83 -6.19 5.30
C PHE A 78 -3.79 -5.69 6.74
N GLN A 79 -4.95 -5.39 7.32
CA GLN A 79 -5.05 -4.94 8.71
C GLN A 79 -4.47 -5.98 9.66
N ASP A 80 -4.83 -7.25 9.45
CA ASP A 80 -4.33 -8.35 10.28
C ASP A 80 -2.80 -8.49 10.15
N PHE A 81 -2.28 -8.33 8.93
CA PHE A 81 -0.84 -8.43 8.68
C PHE A 81 -0.06 -7.31 9.36
N VAL A 82 -0.55 -6.09 9.28
CA VAL A 82 0.11 -4.91 9.84
C VAL A 82 0.08 -4.92 11.38
N GLY A 83 -1.07 -5.28 11.95
CA GLY A 83 -1.24 -5.24 13.40
C GLY A 83 -0.97 -3.85 13.96
N ALA A 84 -0.16 -3.79 15.02
CA ALA A 84 0.18 -2.53 15.70
C ALA A 84 1.60 -2.05 15.40
N LEU A 85 2.26 -2.62 14.41
CA LEU A 85 3.63 -2.26 14.08
C LEU A 85 3.74 -0.88 13.45
N PRO A 86 4.86 -0.19 13.64
CA PRO A 86 5.11 1.05 12.91
C PRO A 86 5.10 0.81 11.40
N MET A 87 4.69 1.80 10.64
CA MET A 87 4.57 1.69 9.19
C MET A 87 5.43 2.72 8.49
N VAL A 88 6.04 2.32 7.39
CA VAL A 88 6.80 3.21 6.52
C VAL A 88 6.29 3.05 5.09
N GLY A 89 6.33 4.13 4.32
CA GLY A 89 5.89 4.11 2.94
C GLY A 89 6.66 5.14 2.12
N TYR A 90 6.39 5.14 0.82
CA TYR A 90 7.00 6.09 -0.11
C TYR A 90 5.92 7.05 -0.58
N ASN A 91 6.00 8.32 -0.10
CA ASN A 91 4.99 9.35 -0.38
C ASN A 91 3.59 8.93 0.08
N ALA A 92 3.51 8.08 1.10
CA ALA A 92 2.26 7.44 1.49
C ALA A 92 1.32 8.38 2.26
N ALA A 93 1.86 9.39 2.92
CA ALA A 93 1.04 10.34 3.68
C ALA A 93 0.09 11.12 2.76
N LYS A 94 0.48 11.34 1.51
CA LYS A 94 -0.33 12.12 0.55
C LYS A 94 -1.26 11.27 -0.30
N SER A 95 -0.97 9.98 -0.46
CA SER A 95 -1.77 9.12 -1.34
C SER A 95 -2.32 7.89 -0.62
N ASP A 96 -1.45 7.07 -0.06
CA ASP A 96 -1.83 5.75 0.46
C ASP A 96 -2.64 5.85 1.77
N LEU A 97 -2.22 6.71 2.70
CA LEU A 97 -2.92 6.84 3.97
C LEU A 97 -4.36 7.35 3.80
N PRO A 98 -4.63 8.36 2.95
CA PRO A 98 -6.01 8.77 2.71
C PRO A 98 -6.86 7.66 2.09
N ILE A 99 -6.30 6.86 1.19
CA ILE A 99 -7.03 5.74 0.58
C ILE A 99 -7.39 4.71 1.64
N LEU A 100 -6.45 4.35 2.51
CA LEU A 100 -6.72 3.40 3.59
C LEU A 100 -7.77 3.94 4.56
N ALA A 101 -7.73 5.24 4.84
CA ALA A 101 -8.73 5.87 5.72
C ALA A 101 -10.14 5.79 5.12
N GLU A 102 -10.29 5.90 3.80
CA GLU A 102 -11.57 5.72 3.12
C GLU A 102 -12.14 4.32 3.33
N HIS A 103 -11.26 3.34 3.54
CA HIS A 103 -11.66 1.96 3.80
C HIS A 103 -11.74 1.64 5.29
N GLY A 104 -11.71 2.66 6.14
CA GLY A 104 -11.89 2.47 7.59
C GLY A 104 -10.61 2.19 8.35
N LEU A 105 -9.44 2.32 7.73
CA LEU A 105 -8.15 2.08 8.38
C LEU A 105 -7.40 3.39 8.60
N ASP A 106 -7.31 3.82 9.86
CA ASP A 106 -6.57 5.03 10.22
C ASP A 106 -5.20 4.63 10.79
N TYR A 107 -4.16 4.82 9.99
CA TYR A 107 -2.79 4.51 10.37
C TYR A 107 -1.96 5.75 10.70
N SER A 108 -2.60 6.89 10.91
CA SER A 108 -1.89 8.14 11.14
C SER A 108 -0.96 8.06 12.36
N GLN A 109 -1.30 7.25 13.37
CA GLN A 109 -0.48 7.08 14.57
C GLN A 109 0.67 6.08 14.38
N GLN A 110 0.50 5.13 13.47
CA GLN A 110 1.51 4.09 13.21
C GLN A 110 2.50 4.47 12.12
N TYR A 111 2.13 5.40 11.24
CA TYR A 111 2.99 5.84 10.15
C TYR A 111 4.11 6.72 10.71
N LYS A 112 5.36 6.27 10.58
CA LYS A 112 6.51 6.90 11.23
C LYS A 112 7.44 7.59 10.26
N VAL A 113 7.67 7.01 9.08
CA VAL A 113 8.68 7.50 8.15
C VAL A 113 8.13 7.46 6.74
N ASP A 114 8.33 8.56 6.00
CA ASP A 114 8.09 8.59 4.57
C ASP A 114 9.44 8.43 3.88
N LEU A 115 9.62 7.33 3.17
CA LEU A 115 10.87 7.02 2.51
C LEU A 115 11.19 8.02 1.40
N TYR A 116 10.18 8.65 0.81
CA TYR A 116 10.38 9.69 -0.18
C TYR A 116 11.11 10.90 0.43
N ASP A 117 10.62 11.38 1.57
CA ASP A 117 11.21 12.54 2.22
C ASP A 117 12.61 12.23 2.72
N GLU A 118 12.83 11.05 3.28
CA GLU A 118 14.14 10.62 3.75
C GLU A 118 15.13 10.50 2.60
N ALA A 119 14.72 9.92 1.49
CA ALA A 119 15.56 9.80 0.31
C ALA A 119 15.94 11.17 -0.26
N PHE A 120 14.99 12.11 -0.23
CA PHE A 120 15.22 13.47 -0.69
C PHE A 120 16.25 14.18 0.19
N GLU A 121 16.12 14.06 1.50
CA GLU A 121 17.04 14.67 2.45
C GLU A 121 18.44 14.12 2.29
N ARG A 122 18.61 12.84 2.02
CA ARG A 122 19.92 12.23 1.83
C ARG A 122 20.63 12.72 0.58
N ARG A 123 19.91 13.25 -0.39
CA ARG A 123 20.48 13.77 -1.62
C ARG A 123 21.01 15.19 -1.46
N SER A 124 20.52 15.88 -0.48
CA SER A 124 20.96 17.24 -0.21
C SER A 124 22.12 17.27 0.74
#